data_70ce295380e8ade94c594ab139115a26
#
_entry.id   70ce295380e8ade94c594ab139115a26
#
_cell.length_a   1.000
_cell.length_b   1.000
_cell.length_c   1.000
_cell.angle_alpha   90.00
_cell.angle_beta   90.00
_cell.angle_gamma   90.00
#
_symmetry.space_group_name_H-M   'P 1'
#
loop_
_entity.id
_entity.type
_entity.pdbx_description
1 polymer ?
#
loop_
_entity_poly.entity_id
_entity_poly.type
_entity_poly.pdbx_seq_one_letter_code
_entity_poly.pdbx_strand_id
1 'polypeptide(L)'
;PKLNISCLMSVSHVILPSVIKEFKTYHPNILIEIYEGVGGFISDAVIDGQVDFGIGSSEFYPKAVSVVDEVEEKFVAVMPKRHNLAKLSAITLQNIGHLPLVSMPPSSGIRQLIDAEALKIGLILNHEITTNQYNTMFNFILAGLGVSIVPVSVVRELDKSQFCVKTIEPVINRKLAVLIRSNQILGDASKQFLKLLLPNLKNIS
;
A
#
# COMPACT_ATOMS: atom_id res chain seq x y z
N PRO A 1 -27.78 1.48 -8.33
CA PRO A 1 -27.05 1.33 -7.06
C PRO A 1 -25.58 1.65 -7.27
N LYS A 2 -24.92 2.20 -6.24
CA LYS A 2 -23.55 2.68 -6.28
C LYS A 2 -22.79 2.14 -5.07
N LEU A 3 -21.51 1.85 -5.25
CA LEU A 3 -20.57 1.45 -4.20
C LEU A 3 -19.38 2.42 -4.22
N ASN A 4 -19.19 3.16 -3.14
CA ASN A 4 -18.12 4.13 -2.97
C ASN A 4 -17.06 3.58 -2.03
N ILE A 5 -15.81 3.59 -2.46
CA ILE A 5 -14.67 3.01 -1.72
C ILE A 5 -13.56 4.05 -1.63
N SER A 6 -13.04 4.31 -0.44
CA SER A 6 -11.78 5.04 -0.29
C SER A 6 -10.63 4.05 0.01
N CYS A 7 -9.47 4.25 -0.60
CA CYS A 7 -8.35 3.34 -0.36
C CYS A 7 -6.99 3.95 -0.67
N LEU A 8 -5.95 3.28 -0.16
CA LEU A 8 -4.57 3.55 -0.53
C LEU A 8 -4.30 3.16 -1.98
N MET A 9 -3.44 3.90 -2.67
CA MET A 9 -3.03 3.64 -4.06
C MET A 9 -2.50 2.21 -4.27
N SER A 10 -1.74 1.66 -3.32
CA SER A 10 -1.25 0.28 -3.41
C SER A 10 -2.36 -0.75 -3.44
N VAL A 11 -3.50 -0.44 -2.84
CA VAL A 11 -4.69 -1.31 -2.83
C VAL A 11 -5.46 -1.18 -4.14
N SER A 12 -5.73 0.04 -4.59
CA SER A 12 -6.47 0.28 -5.83
C SER A 12 -5.75 -0.27 -7.06
N HIS A 13 -4.43 -0.12 -7.13
CA HIS A 13 -3.63 -0.59 -8.26
C HIS A 13 -3.53 -2.11 -8.35
N VAL A 14 -3.39 -2.80 -7.22
CA VAL A 14 -2.99 -4.21 -7.23
C VAL A 14 -4.12 -5.16 -6.85
N ILE A 15 -4.94 -4.78 -5.87
CA ILE A 15 -5.94 -5.67 -5.28
C ILE A 15 -7.31 -5.47 -5.91
N LEU A 16 -7.77 -4.22 -5.99
CA LEU A 16 -9.11 -3.93 -6.46
C LEU A 16 -9.43 -4.38 -7.89
N PRO A 17 -8.52 -4.38 -8.88
CA PRO A 17 -8.87 -4.77 -10.24
C PRO A 17 -9.45 -6.18 -10.34
N SER A 18 -8.82 -7.17 -9.70
CA SER A 18 -9.31 -8.56 -9.70
C SER A 18 -10.62 -8.72 -8.92
N VAL A 19 -10.72 -8.07 -7.76
CA VAL A 19 -11.92 -8.08 -6.92
C VAL A 19 -13.10 -7.44 -7.64
N ILE A 20 -12.90 -6.29 -8.28
CA ILE A 20 -13.94 -5.60 -9.04
C ILE A 20 -14.38 -6.42 -10.23
N LYS A 21 -13.44 -7.02 -10.97
CA LYS A 21 -13.76 -7.88 -12.10
C LYS A 21 -14.68 -9.01 -11.66
N GLU A 22 -14.35 -9.70 -10.57
CA GLU A 22 -15.17 -10.78 -10.04
C GLU A 22 -16.53 -10.27 -9.53
N PHE A 23 -16.54 -9.18 -8.76
CA PHE A 23 -17.77 -8.57 -8.25
C PHE A 23 -18.74 -8.18 -9.37
N LYS A 24 -18.22 -7.62 -10.47
CA LYS A 24 -19.03 -7.21 -11.63
C LYS A 24 -19.66 -8.39 -12.39
N THR A 25 -19.17 -9.61 -12.24
CA THR A 25 -19.82 -10.80 -12.84
C THR A 25 -21.16 -11.09 -12.17
N TYR A 26 -21.30 -10.80 -10.89
CA TYR A 26 -22.53 -11.01 -10.11
C TYR A 26 -23.38 -9.74 -9.99
N HIS A 27 -22.76 -8.58 -10.10
CA HIS A 27 -23.38 -7.26 -9.90
C HIS A 27 -23.07 -6.28 -11.05
N PRO A 28 -23.45 -6.58 -12.31
CA PRO A 28 -23.04 -5.78 -13.47
C PRO A 28 -23.55 -4.33 -13.43
N ASN A 29 -24.69 -4.10 -12.77
CA ASN A 29 -25.38 -2.80 -12.76
C ASN A 29 -24.96 -1.89 -11.57
N ILE A 30 -24.07 -2.33 -10.65
CA ILE A 30 -23.59 -1.51 -9.56
C ILE A 30 -22.45 -0.63 -10.08
N LEU A 31 -22.61 0.69 -9.98
CA LEU A 31 -21.52 1.64 -10.24
C LEU A 31 -20.53 1.58 -9.08
N ILE A 32 -19.24 1.60 -9.40
CA ILE A 32 -18.17 1.62 -8.40
C ILE A 32 -17.37 2.91 -8.56
N GLU A 33 -17.22 3.66 -7.48
CA GLU A 33 -16.34 4.83 -7.41
C GLU A 33 -15.26 4.60 -6.38
N ILE A 34 -14.02 4.91 -6.78
CA ILE A 34 -12.82 4.72 -5.96
C ILE A 34 -12.20 6.09 -5.72
N TYR A 35 -11.95 6.39 -4.45
CA TYR A 35 -11.30 7.61 -3.99
C TYR A 35 -9.96 7.22 -3.37
N GLU A 36 -8.88 7.53 -4.08
CA GLU A 36 -7.53 7.27 -3.59
C GLU A 36 -7.06 8.38 -2.67
N GLY A 37 -6.41 8.00 -1.57
CA GLY A 37 -5.88 8.96 -0.62
C GLY A 37 -4.85 8.36 0.34
N VAL A 38 -4.39 9.19 1.25
CA VAL A 38 -3.52 8.79 2.36
C VAL A 38 -4.34 8.69 3.65
N GLY A 39 -3.75 8.09 4.71
CA GLY A 39 -4.46 7.63 5.90
C GLY A 39 -5.57 8.52 6.45
N GLY A 40 -5.30 9.80 6.71
CA GLY A 40 -6.28 10.74 7.23
C GLY A 40 -7.48 10.93 6.30
N PHE A 41 -7.24 11.10 5.00
CA PHE A 41 -8.30 11.24 4.01
C PHE A 41 -9.25 10.02 3.99
N ILE A 42 -8.70 8.80 4.11
CA ILE A 42 -9.50 7.58 4.09
C ILE A 42 -10.44 7.50 5.30
N SER A 43 -9.90 7.77 6.51
CA SER A 43 -10.71 7.78 7.72
C SER A 43 -11.78 8.87 7.70
N ASP A 44 -11.44 10.07 7.23
CA ASP A 44 -12.37 11.20 7.14
C ASP A 44 -13.53 10.88 6.17
N ALA A 45 -13.22 10.34 4.99
CA ALA A 45 -14.22 9.92 4.01
C ALA A 45 -15.20 8.87 4.59
N VAL A 46 -14.71 7.95 5.44
CA VAL A 46 -15.53 6.96 6.14
C VAL A 46 -16.40 7.64 7.20
N ILE A 47 -15.84 8.51 8.02
CA ILE A 47 -16.54 9.22 9.10
C ILE A 47 -17.66 10.09 8.53
N ASP A 48 -17.37 10.83 7.47
CA ASP A 48 -18.33 11.76 6.83
C ASP A 48 -19.39 11.01 5.99
N GLY A 49 -19.28 9.68 5.86
CA GLY A 49 -20.24 8.89 5.08
C GLY A 49 -20.15 9.13 3.58
N GLN A 50 -19.04 9.66 3.09
CA GLN A 50 -18.78 9.87 1.66
C GLN A 50 -18.55 8.54 0.93
N VAL A 51 -18.11 7.52 1.66
CA VAL A 51 -17.85 6.17 1.15
C VAL A 51 -18.55 5.11 2.00
N ASP A 52 -18.81 3.96 1.40
CA ASP A 52 -19.41 2.82 2.09
C ASP A 52 -18.41 2.15 3.04
N PHE A 53 -17.14 2.10 2.65
CA PHE A 53 -16.03 1.64 3.48
C PHE A 53 -14.69 2.17 2.95
N GLY A 54 -13.65 2.07 3.79
CA GLY A 54 -12.29 2.47 3.45
C GLY A 54 -11.30 1.31 3.60
N ILE A 55 -10.15 1.40 2.90
CA ILE A 55 -9.02 0.49 3.10
C ILE A 55 -7.78 1.35 3.35
N GLY A 56 -7.41 1.45 4.61
CA GLY A 56 -6.35 2.32 5.09
C GLY A 56 -5.21 1.58 5.76
N SER A 57 -4.22 2.36 6.21
CA SER A 57 -3.10 1.86 7.01
C SER A 57 -2.77 2.90 8.07
N SER A 58 -2.99 2.57 9.34
CA SER A 58 -2.64 3.42 10.49
C SER A 58 -2.47 2.55 11.73
N GLU A 59 -1.64 3.02 12.66
CA GLU A 59 -1.52 2.44 13.99
C GLU A 59 -2.77 2.75 14.85
N PHE A 60 -3.42 3.88 14.59
CA PHE A 60 -4.56 4.35 15.37
C PHE A 60 -5.64 4.92 14.46
N TYR A 61 -6.89 4.58 14.76
CA TYR A 61 -8.06 5.12 14.11
C TYR A 61 -8.94 5.89 15.08
N PRO A 62 -9.63 6.97 14.65
CA PRO A 62 -10.60 7.67 15.47
C PRO A 62 -11.71 6.73 15.99
N LYS A 63 -12.27 7.02 17.16
CA LYS A 63 -13.39 6.22 17.74
C LYS A 63 -14.63 6.14 16.84
N ALA A 64 -14.78 7.08 15.90
CA ALA A 64 -15.85 7.10 14.92
C ALA A 64 -15.66 6.06 13.80
N VAL A 65 -14.53 5.36 13.77
CA VAL A 65 -14.21 4.32 12.80
C VAL A 65 -14.10 2.97 13.48
N SER A 66 -14.67 1.94 12.87
CA SER A 66 -14.52 0.54 13.27
C SER A 66 -13.71 -0.22 12.22
N VAL A 67 -12.80 -1.07 12.69
CA VAL A 67 -12.03 -1.99 11.85
C VAL A 67 -12.83 -3.28 11.67
N VAL A 68 -13.11 -3.64 10.42
CA VAL A 68 -13.80 -4.88 10.06
C VAL A 68 -12.84 -6.07 10.02
N ASP A 69 -11.68 -5.87 9.40
CA ASP A 69 -10.61 -6.86 9.32
C ASP A 69 -9.27 -6.13 9.10
N GLU A 70 -8.18 -6.79 9.45
CA GLU A 70 -6.83 -6.24 9.37
C GLU A 70 -5.85 -7.31 8.89
N VAL A 71 -4.92 -6.93 8.01
CA VAL A 71 -3.85 -7.81 7.52
C VAL A 71 -2.51 -7.10 7.58
N GLU A 72 -1.45 -7.87 7.76
CA GLU A 72 -0.08 -7.36 7.67
C GLU A 72 0.45 -7.48 6.25
N GLU A 73 1.21 -6.47 5.82
CA GLU A 73 1.91 -6.44 4.55
C GLU A 73 3.36 -6.00 4.77
N LYS A 74 4.30 -6.82 4.29
CA LYS A 74 5.73 -6.52 4.40
C LYS A 74 6.20 -5.52 3.35
N PHE A 75 7.26 -4.80 3.70
CA PHE A 75 8.02 -3.98 2.77
C PHE A 75 9.19 -4.74 2.16
N VAL A 76 9.50 -4.36 0.92
CA VAL A 76 10.62 -4.88 0.15
C VAL A 76 11.42 -3.73 -0.46
N ALA A 77 12.68 -3.98 -0.74
CA ALA A 77 13.50 -3.06 -1.50
C ALA A 77 13.44 -3.40 -3.00
N VAL A 78 13.35 -2.36 -3.82
CA VAL A 78 13.34 -2.47 -5.29
C VAL A 78 14.51 -1.70 -5.85
N MET A 79 15.23 -2.33 -6.77
CA MET A 79 16.42 -1.78 -7.42
C MET A 79 16.53 -2.27 -8.86
N PRO A 80 17.39 -1.65 -9.69
CA PRO A 80 17.72 -2.19 -11.00
C PRO A 80 18.29 -3.61 -10.89
N LYS A 81 18.01 -4.46 -11.86
CA LYS A 81 18.45 -5.88 -11.87
C LYS A 81 19.94 -6.08 -11.63
N ARG A 82 20.77 -5.15 -12.13
CA ARG A 82 22.23 -5.21 -12.03
C ARG A 82 22.82 -4.42 -10.87
N HIS A 83 21.98 -3.97 -9.93
CA HIS A 83 22.46 -3.25 -8.75
C HIS A 83 23.35 -4.14 -7.88
N ASN A 84 24.36 -3.55 -7.22
CA ASN A 84 25.31 -4.31 -6.41
C ASN A 84 24.63 -5.09 -5.27
N LEU A 85 23.62 -4.51 -4.64
CA LEU A 85 22.84 -5.18 -3.57
C LEU A 85 21.99 -6.35 -4.08
N ALA A 86 21.78 -6.49 -5.40
CA ALA A 86 21.06 -7.63 -5.97
C ALA A 86 21.75 -8.98 -5.72
N LYS A 87 23.04 -8.97 -5.38
CA LYS A 87 23.83 -10.17 -5.05
C LYS A 87 23.54 -10.71 -3.63
N LEU A 88 22.97 -9.88 -2.75
CA LEU A 88 22.63 -10.28 -1.39
C LEU A 88 21.35 -11.11 -1.40
N SER A 89 21.22 -12.06 -0.47
CA SER A 89 19.99 -12.84 -0.29
C SER A 89 18.85 -11.98 0.31
N ALA A 90 19.19 -11.17 1.29
CA ALA A 90 18.33 -10.17 1.92
C ALA A 90 19.15 -8.91 2.17
N ILE A 91 18.50 -7.79 2.43
CA ILE A 91 19.17 -6.53 2.71
C ILE A 91 18.65 -5.91 4.01
N THR A 92 19.49 -5.08 4.62
CA THR A 92 19.13 -4.31 5.81
C THR A 92 18.92 -2.85 5.46
N LEU A 93 18.29 -2.08 6.35
CA LEU A 93 18.21 -0.63 6.18
C LEU A 93 19.58 0.03 6.10
N GLN A 94 20.60 -0.52 6.82
CA GLN A 94 21.98 -0.04 6.73
C GLN A 94 22.57 -0.19 5.32
N ASN A 95 22.24 -1.28 4.61
CA ASN A 95 22.70 -1.47 3.22
C ASN A 95 22.14 -0.40 2.28
N ILE A 96 20.95 0.12 2.57
CA ILE A 96 20.23 1.08 1.72
C ILE A 96 20.47 2.52 2.15
N GLY A 97 20.76 2.75 3.42
CA GLY A 97 20.69 4.07 4.07
C GLY A 97 21.54 5.16 3.44
N HIS A 98 22.62 4.79 2.75
CA HIS A 98 23.52 5.75 2.07
C HIS A 98 23.24 5.88 0.57
N LEU A 99 22.28 5.11 0.07
CA LEU A 99 21.91 5.16 -1.35
C LEU A 99 20.88 6.26 -1.59
N PRO A 100 20.86 6.84 -2.81
CA PRO A 100 19.76 7.71 -3.19
C PRO A 100 18.45 6.92 -3.22
N LEU A 101 17.45 7.38 -2.50
CA LEU A 101 16.12 6.78 -2.49
C LEU A 101 15.16 7.55 -3.37
N VAL A 102 14.38 6.82 -4.15
CA VAL A 102 13.15 7.31 -4.76
C VAL A 102 12.01 6.92 -3.82
N SER A 103 11.32 7.89 -3.24
CA SER A 103 10.43 7.68 -2.10
C SER A 103 9.08 8.34 -2.28
N MET A 104 8.11 7.91 -1.46
CA MET A 104 6.85 8.61 -1.30
C MET A 104 7.05 9.95 -0.59
N PRO A 105 6.09 10.90 -0.71
CA PRO A 105 6.13 12.18 -0.01
C PRO A 105 6.20 12.01 1.51
N PRO A 106 6.75 13.00 2.24
CA PRO A 106 6.80 12.96 3.72
C PRO A 106 5.44 12.82 4.40
N SER A 107 4.34 13.22 3.74
CA SER A 107 2.97 13.05 4.22
C SER A 107 2.44 11.62 4.08
N SER A 108 3.15 10.74 3.37
CA SER A 108 2.76 9.34 3.19
C SER A 108 3.03 8.54 4.46
N GLY A 109 2.05 7.76 4.92
CA GLY A 109 2.22 6.82 6.04
C GLY A 109 3.32 5.78 5.80
N ILE A 110 3.53 5.36 4.54
CA ILE A 110 4.63 4.49 4.13
C ILE A 110 5.98 5.14 4.43
N ARG A 111 6.16 6.39 4.01
CA ARG A 111 7.39 7.14 4.24
C ARG A 111 7.66 7.31 5.74
N GLN A 112 6.65 7.72 6.50
CA GLN A 112 6.75 7.94 7.94
C GLN A 112 7.12 6.66 8.69
N LEU A 113 6.52 5.52 8.32
CA LEU A 113 6.81 4.22 8.92
C LEU A 113 8.27 3.80 8.65
N ILE A 114 8.73 3.89 7.42
CA ILE A 114 10.09 3.52 7.03
C ILE A 114 11.12 4.42 7.71
N ASP A 115 10.88 5.72 7.76
CA ASP A 115 11.75 6.69 8.44
C ASP A 115 11.81 6.40 9.95
N ALA A 116 10.68 6.05 10.57
CA ALA A 116 10.64 5.69 11.99
C ALA A 116 11.45 4.41 12.27
N GLU A 117 11.37 3.38 11.43
CA GLU A 117 12.17 2.17 11.57
C GLU A 117 13.68 2.45 11.40
N ALA A 118 14.05 3.32 10.46
CA ALA A 118 15.43 3.75 10.28
C ALA A 118 15.97 4.51 11.51
N LEU A 119 15.17 5.40 12.08
CA LEU A 119 15.56 6.17 13.28
C LEU A 119 15.78 5.29 14.51
N LYS A 120 15.07 4.17 14.65
CA LYS A 120 15.30 3.21 15.76
C LYS A 120 16.74 2.67 15.78
N ILE A 121 17.40 2.64 14.64
CA ILE A 121 18.80 2.19 14.50
C ILE A 121 19.77 3.34 14.24
N GLY A 122 19.34 4.59 14.48
CA GLY A 122 20.16 5.79 14.31
C GLY A 122 20.48 6.16 12.87
N LEU A 123 19.65 5.71 11.90
CA LEU A 123 19.87 5.94 10.49
C LEU A 123 18.91 7.01 9.96
N ILE A 124 19.44 7.94 9.18
CA ILE A 124 18.66 8.91 8.40
C ILE A 124 18.78 8.52 6.93
N LEU A 125 17.63 8.23 6.31
CA LEU A 125 17.57 7.79 4.92
C LEU A 125 17.75 8.98 3.95
N ASN A 126 18.46 8.73 2.83
CA ASN A 126 18.70 9.75 1.80
C ASN A 126 17.59 9.77 0.76
N HIS A 127 16.52 10.50 1.02
CA HIS A 127 15.40 10.66 0.09
C HIS A 127 15.69 11.73 -0.97
N GLU A 128 16.30 11.32 -2.07
CA GLU A 128 16.77 12.24 -3.10
C GLU A 128 15.67 12.64 -4.08
N ILE A 129 14.78 11.69 -4.42
CA ILE A 129 13.66 11.94 -5.32
C ILE A 129 12.36 11.55 -4.62
N THR A 130 11.36 12.42 -4.74
CA THR A 130 10.03 12.19 -4.17
C THR A 130 8.97 12.17 -5.26
N THR A 131 8.15 11.12 -5.27
CA THR A 131 6.97 11.00 -6.14
C THR A 131 5.85 10.27 -5.41
N ASN A 132 4.60 10.58 -5.73
CA ASN A 132 3.44 9.91 -5.17
C ASN A 132 2.85 8.81 -6.10
N GLN A 133 3.55 8.47 -7.19
CA GLN A 133 3.11 7.48 -8.18
C GLN A 133 4.12 6.33 -8.29
N TYR A 134 3.66 5.10 -8.09
CA TYR A 134 4.52 3.90 -8.19
C TYR A 134 5.14 3.73 -9.57
N ASN A 135 4.36 3.93 -10.65
CA ASN A 135 4.89 3.81 -12.00
C ASN A 135 6.02 4.80 -12.28
N THR A 136 5.87 6.04 -11.84
CA THR A 136 6.91 7.06 -11.93
C THR A 136 8.14 6.65 -11.12
N MET A 137 7.95 6.16 -9.91
CA MET A 137 9.01 5.66 -9.03
C MET A 137 9.82 4.53 -9.72
N PHE A 138 9.14 3.55 -10.29
CA PHE A 138 9.79 2.43 -10.96
C PHE A 138 10.57 2.87 -12.22
N ASN A 139 10.05 3.84 -12.97
CA ASN A 139 10.79 4.42 -14.10
C ASN A 139 12.06 5.13 -13.65
N PHE A 140 12.05 5.85 -12.52
CA PHE A 140 13.25 6.45 -11.96
C PHE A 140 14.28 5.41 -11.50
N ILE A 141 13.82 4.29 -10.92
CA ILE A 141 14.71 3.16 -10.58
C ILE A 141 15.35 2.59 -11.82
N LEU A 142 14.61 2.35 -12.91
CA LEU A 142 15.16 1.85 -14.19
C LEU A 142 16.16 2.82 -14.80
N ALA A 143 15.97 4.13 -14.62
CA ALA A 143 16.92 5.15 -15.05
C ALA A 143 18.19 5.18 -14.18
N GLY A 144 18.27 4.35 -13.13
CA GLY A 144 19.46 4.30 -12.26
C GLY A 144 19.53 5.44 -11.25
N LEU A 145 18.44 6.12 -10.98
CA LEU A 145 18.39 7.30 -10.10
C LEU A 145 18.28 6.96 -8.60
N GLY A 146 18.14 5.67 -8.28
CA GLY A 146 18.09 5.24 -6.89
C GLY A 146 17.41 3.89 -6.71
N VAL A 147 17.11 3.59 -5.45
CA VAL A 147 16.37 2.40 -5.02
C VAL A 147 15.13 2.84 -4.24
N SER A 148 14.17 1.95 -4.04
CA SER A 148 12.95 2.25 -3.28
C SER A 148 12.66 1.18 -2.24
N ILE A 149 11.94 1.57 -1.20
CA ILE A 149 11.31 0.68 -0.23
C ILE A 149 9.79 0.81 -0.40
N VAL A 150 9.13 -0.28 -0.75
CA VAL A 150 7.71 -0.29 -1.11
C VAL A 150 7.00 -1.51 -0.54
N PRO A 151 5.65 -1.47 -0.41
CA PRO A 151 4.87 -2.65 -0.05
C PRO A 151 5.06 -3.78 -1.07
N VAL A 152 5.08 -5.03 -0.59
CA VAL A 152 5.32 -6.20 -1.47
C VAL A 152 4.26 -6.36 -2.56
N SER A 153 3.04 -5.92 -2.34
CA SER A 153 1.96 -6.01 -3.33
C SER A 153 2.28 -5.27 -4.63
N VAL A 154 2.88 -4.07 -4.54
CA VAL A 154 3.09 -3.21 -5.71
C VAL A 154 4.21 -3.69 -6.65
N VAL A 155 4.98 -4.71 -6.23
CA VAL A 155 6.08 -5.27 -7.03
C VAL A 155 5.71 -6.58 -7.73
N ARG A 156 4.49 -7.10 -7.53
CA ARG A 156 4.07 -8.40 -8.08
C ARG A 156 4.18 -8.49 -9.60
N GLU A 157 3.80 -7.41 -10.27
CA GLU A 157 3.75 -7.32 -11.74
C GLU A 157 5.03 -6.71 -12.35
N LEU A 158 6.05 -6.43 -11.53
CA LEU A 158 7.30 -5.88 -12.05
C LEU A 158 8.04 -6.92 -12.90
N ASP A 159 8.60 -6.45 -14.02
CA ASP A 159 9.43 -7.26 -14.90
C ASP A 159 10.75 -7.67 -14.20
N LYS A 160 10.83 -8.94 -13.83
CA LYS A 160 11.99 -9.52 -13.14
C LYS A 160 13.28 -9.52 -13.98
N SER A 161 13.18 -9.24 -15.28
CA SER A 161 14.35 -9.05 -16.14
C SER A 161 15.00 -7.69 -15.92
N GLN A 162 14.24 -6.69 -15.50
CA GLN A 162 14.67 -5.31 -15.31
C GLN A 162 14.87 -4.94 -13.85
N PHE A 163 14.06 -5.51 -12.93
CA PHE A 163 14.08 -5.21 -11.52
C PHE A 163 14.60 -6.37 -10.68
N CYS A 164 15.24 -6.02 -9.58
CA CYS A 164 15.53 -6.91 -8.46
C CYS A 164 14.73 -6.46 -7.25
N VAL A 165 14.02 -7.40 -6.62
CA VAL A 165 13.26 -7.20 -5.40
C VAL A 165 13.92 -8.01 -4.29
N LYS A 166 14.19 -7.40 -3.15
CA LYS A 166 14.80 -8.04 -1.98
C LYS A 166 13.97 -7.82 -0.73
N THR A 167 13.90 -8.86 0.10
CA THR A 167 13.37 -8.73 1.45
C THR A 167 14.26 -7.84 2.31
N ILE A 168 13.66 -7.11 3.23
CA ILE A 168 14.37 -6.28 4.20
C ILE A 168 14.39 -7.02 5.53
N GLU A 169 15.55 -7.09 6.15
CA GLU A 169 15.74 -7.72 7.47
C GLU A 169 16.33 -6.71 8.47
N PRO A 170 15.75 -6.59 9.67
CA PRO A 170 14.50 -7.21 10.13
C PRO A 170 13.29 -6.82 9.28
N VAL A 171 12.27 -7.68 9.24
CA VAL A 171 11.05 -7.43 8.45
C VAL A 171 10.35 -6.18 8.94
N ILE A 172 9.99 -5.30 8.00
CA ILE A 172 9.17 -4.13 8.25
C ILE A 172 7.79 -4.41 7.67
N ASN A 173 6.76 -4.30 8.50
CA ASN A 173 5.36 -4.51 8.11
C ASN A 173 4.55 -3.24 8.29
N ARG A 174 3.50 -3.11 7.49
CA ARG A 174 2.37 -2.21 7.78
C ARG A 174 1.12 -3.04 8.00
N LYS A 175 0.13 -2.43 8.63
CA LYS A 175 -1.21 -2.99 8.75
C LYS A 175 -2.12 -2.36 7.71
N LEU A 176 -2.83 -3.17 6.95
CA LEU A 176 -3.93 -2.75 6.09
C LEU A 176 -5.23 -3.12 6.76
N ALA A 177 -6.12 -2.17 6.95
CA ALA A 177 -7.39 -2.37 7.63
C ALA A 177 -8.57 -1.95 6.75
N VAL A 178 -9.63 -2.73 6.79
CA VAL A 178 -10.93 -2.37 6.23
C VAL A 178 -11.70 -1.60 7.29
N LEU A 179 -12.11 -0.39 6.94
CA LEU A 179 -12.67 0.62 7.82
C LEU A 179 -14.12 0.91 7.45
N ILE A 180 -14.97 0.95 8.45
CA ILE A 180 -16.36 1.44 8.34
C ILE A 180 -16.63 2.50 9.42
N ARG A 181 -17.63 3.32 9.24
CA ARG A 181 -18.09 4.20 10.30
C ARG A 181 -18.64 3.36 11.46
N SER A 182 -18.31 3.74 12.68
CA SER A 182 -18.80 3.05 13.87
C SER A 182 -20.34 3.01 13.88
N ASN A 183 -20.91 1.85 14.23
CA ASN A 183 -22.35 1.57 14.22
C ASN A 183 -23.02 1.60 12.83
N GLN A 184 -22.23 1.60 11.74
CA GLN A 184 -22.77 1.51 10.38
C GLN A 184 -23.30 0.10 10.10
N ILE A 185 -24.49 0.04 9.51
CA ILE A 185 -25.01 -1.18 8.92
C ILE A 185 -24.63 -1.17 7.43
N LEU A 186 -23.75 -2.08 7.03
CA LEU A 186 -23.35 -2.20 5.63
C LEU A 186 -24.51 -2.69 4.77
N GLY A 187 -24.67 -2.07 3.61
CA GLY A 187 -25.58 -2.55 2.56
C GLY A 187 -25.12 -3.89 1.96
N ASP A 188 -26.02 -4.58 1.27
CA ASP A 188 -25.73 -5.91 0.71
C ASP A 188 -24.59 -5.89 -0.32
N ALA A 189 -24.51 -4.85 -1.15
CA ALA A 189 -23.43 -4.67 -2.12
C ALA A 189 -22.06 -4.59 -1.41
N SER A 190 -21.95 -3.79 -0.34
CA SER A 190 -20.72 -3.67 0.44
C SER A 190 -20.33 -4.99 1.09
N LYS A 191 -21.31 -5.70 1.70
CA LYS A 191 -21.07 -7.02 2.32
C LYS A 191 -20.54 -8.04 1.31
N GLN A 192 -21.11 -8.07 0.10
CA GLN A 192 -20.70 -9.00 -0.94
C GLN A 192 -19.34 -8.63 -1.51
N PHE A 193 -19.07 -7.33 -1.69
CA PHE A 193 -17.76 -6.87 -2.09
C PHE A 193 -16.68 -7.24 -1.07
N LEU A 194 -16.93 -7.03 0.21
CA LEU A 194 -15.99 -7.39 1.28
C LEU A 194 -15.73 -8.89 1.36
N LYS A 195 -16.69 -9.76 1.06
CA LYS A 195 -16.47 -11.21 0.98
C LYS A 195 -15.43 -11.59 -0.10
N LEU A 196 -15.36 -10.84 -1.19
CA LEU A 196 -14.36 -11.05 -2.23
C LEU A 196 -13.03 -10.36 -1.88
N LEU A 197 -13.09 -9.19 -1.27
CA LEU A 197 -11.92 -8.39 -0.94
C LEU A 197 -11.05 -9.02 0.15
N LEU A 198 -11.64 -9.48 1.25
CA LEU A 198 -10.89 -9.93 2.42
C LEU A 198 -9.94 -11.12 2.14
N PRO A 199 -10.32 -12.15 1.38
CA PRO A 199 -9.37 -13.21 0.99
C PRO A 199 -8.21 -12.67 0.15
N ASN A 200 -8.47 -11.72 -0.75
CA ASN A 200 -7.44 -11.11 -1.59
C ASN A 200 -6.47 -10.24 -0.77
N LEU A 201 -6.96 -9.56 0.27
CA LEU A 201 -6.09 -8.83 1.21
C LEU A 201 -5.21 -9.80 2.01
N LYS A 202 -5.75 -10.93 2.48
CA LYS A 202 -4.99 -11.94 3.25
C LYS A 202 -3.88 -12.62 2.43
N ASN A 203 -4.02 -12.65 1.12
CA ASN A 203 -3.02 -13.23 0.21
C ASN A 203 -1.98 -12.22 -0.28
N ILE A 204 -1.87 -11.04 0.35
CA ILE A 204 -0.99 -9.95 -0.09
C ILE A 204 0.47 -10.16 0.33
N SER A 205 0.74 -10.96 1.35
CA SER A 205 2.06 -11.19 1.98
C SER A 205 2.96 -12.10 1.15
#